data_6747a722be773f87d9f358282cf0cbdd
#
_entry.id   6747a722be773f87d9f358282cf0cbdd
#
_cell.length_a   1.000
_cell.length_b   1.000
_cell.length_c   1.000
_cell.angle_alpha   90.00
_cell.angle_beta   90.00
_cell.angle_gamma   90.00
#
_symmetry.space_group_name_H-M   'P 1'
#
loop_
_entity.id
_entity.type
_entity.pdbx_description
1 polymer ?
#
loop_
_entity_poly.entity_id
_entity_poly.type
_entity_poly.pdbx_seq_one_letter_code
_entity_poly.pdbx_strand_id
1 'polypeptide(L)'
;MEPLIIYVMGVSGSGKTTIGKKLSRKITIPFFDADDFHTVTNKEKMEAGFPLTDDDRAEWLLSINELAKRQMKSKGAIIACSALKEKYRTVLSHGITVPLFWIFLQGNYELIKKRMDARTDHYMPPALLTSQFETLEIPQQSISVDISQSPDKIVEEIISQIGL
;
A
#
# COMPACT_ATOMS: atom_id res chain seq x y z
N MET A 1 -0.88 -20.54 -11.77
CA MET A 1 -1.17 -19.10 -11.99
C MET A 1 0.13 -18.41 -12.40
N GLU A 2 0.05 -17.61 -13.43
CA GLU A 2 1.19 -16.80 -13.84
C GLU A 2 1.48 -15.72 -12.80
N PRO A 3 2.76 -15.34 -12.62
CA PRO A 3 3.10 -14.32 -11.65
C PRO A 3 2.48 -12.96 -12.01
N LEU A 4 2.05 -12.23 -10.98
CA LEU A 4 1.54 -10.88 -11.12
C LEU A 4 1.97 -10.05 -9.91
N ILE A 5 1.96 -8.74 -10.04
CA ILE A 5 2.27 -7.81 -8.96
C ILE A 5 1.02 -7.01 -8.61
N ILE A 6 0.67 -6.99 -7.33
CA ILE A 6 -0.43 -6.20 -6.81
C ILE A 6 0.12 -5.26 -5.74
N TYR A 7 -0.03 -3.96 -5.96
CA TYR A 7 0.21 -2.97 -4.93
C TYR A 7 -1.11 -2.60 -4.27
N VAL A 8 -1.19 -2.75 -2.95
CA VAL A 8 -2.34 -2.29 -2.16
C VAL A 8 -1.93 -0.96 -1.54
N MET A 9 -2.55 0.12 -2.01
CA MET A 9 -2.15 1.48 -1.67
C MET A 9 -3.25 2.26 -0.93
N GLY A 10 -2.84 3.32 -0.28
CA GLY A 10 -3.73 4.22 0.46
C GLY A 10 -3.01 4.85 1.64
N VAL A 11 -3.69 5.76 2.32
CA VAL A 11 -3.15 6.41 3.52
C VAL A 11 -3.04 5.43 4.69
N SER A 12 -2.30 5.79 5.73
CA SER A 12 -2.25 4.99 6.96
C SER A 12 -3.65 4.76 7.52
N GLY A 13 -3.89 3.58 8.07
CA GLY A 13 -5.20 3.23 8.61
C GLY A 13 -6.25 2.82 7.60
N SER A 14 -5.94 2.82 6.31
CA SER A 14 -6.88 2.41 5.26
C SER A 14 -7.10 0.89 5.18
N GLY A 15 -6.24 0.08 5.84
CA GLY A 15 -6.39 -1.37 5.89
C GLY A 15 -5.49 -2.14 4.93
N LYS A 16 -4.44 -1.52 4.41
CA LYS A 16 -3.53 -2.15 3.44
C LYS A 16 -3.00 -3.51 3.87
N THR A 17 -2.49 -3.61 5.09
CA THR A 17 -1.93 -4.86 5.62
C THR A 17 -3.01 -5.93 5.77
N THR A 18 -4.15 -5.59 6.33
CA THR A 18 -5.27 -6.52 6.52
C THR A 18 -5.77 -7.05 5.18
N ILE A 19 -6.03 -6.17 4.24
CA ILE A 19 -6.52 -6.55 2.90
C ILE A 19 -5.45 -7.33 2.14
N GLY A 20 -4.21 -6.87 2.17
CA GLY A 20 -3.11 -7.55 1.49
C GLY A 20 -2.90 -8.97 1.98
N LYS A 21 -2.94 -9.21 3.28
CA LYS A 21 -2.81 -10.55 3.87
C LYS A 21 -4.00 -11.45 3.54
N LYS A 22 -5.22 -10.93 3.59
CA LYS A 22 -6.41 -11.71 3.21
C LYS A 22 -6.38 -12.09 1.73
N LEU A 23 -6.01 -11.15 0.87
CA LEU A 23 -5.87 -11.39 -0.56
C LEU A 23 -4.80 -12.45 -0.83
N SER A 24 -3.65 -12.34 -0.17
CA SER A 24 -2.54 -13.31 -0.25
C SER A 24 -3.00 -14.74 0.05
N ARG A 25 -3.76 -14.92 1.11
CA ARG A 25 -4.30 -16.24 1.47
C ARG A 25 -5.28 -16.78 0.43
N LYS A 26 -6.10 -15.90 -0.13
CA LYS A 26 -7.13 -16.30 -1.12
C LYS A 26 -6.53 -16.73 -2.45
N ILE A 27 -5.54 -16.00 -2.95
CA ILE A 27 -4.98 -16.27 -4.29
C ILE A 27 -3.59 -16.92 -4.24
N THR A 28 -3.08 -17.19 -3.06
CA THR A 28 -1.81 -17.93 -2.83
C THR A 28 -0.59 -17.22 -3.46
N ILE A 29 -0.52 -15.91 -3.31
CA ILE A 29 0.61 -15.09 -3.72
C ILE A 29 1.25 -14.46 -2.47
N PRO A 30 2.59 -14.45 -2.33
CA PRO A 30 3.25 -13.91 -1.13
C PRO A 30 2.89 -12.45 -0.84
N PHE A 31 2.72 -12.13 0.43
CA PHE A 31 2.47 -10.78 0.92
C PHE A 31 3.74 -10.17 1.50
N PHE A 32 3.96 -8.88 1.21
CA PHE A 32 5.04 -8.08 1.76
C PHE A 32 4.50 -6.72 2.22
N ASP A 33 4.96 -6.26 3.38
CA ASP A 33 4.66 -4.92 3.85
C ASP A 33 5.85 -4.00 3.51
N ALA A 34 5.59 -2.96 2.73
CA ALA A 34 6.62 -2.02 2.33
C ALA A 34 7.27 -1.29 3.51
N ASP A 35 6.54 -1.14 4.62
CA ASP A 35 7.08 -0.50 5.83
C ASP A 35 8.26 -1.26 6.41
N ASP A 36 8.36 -2.57 6.19
CA ASP A 36 9.49 -3.39 6.63
C ASP A 36 10.79 -3.05 5.91
N PHE A 37 10.73 -2.29 4.83
CA PHE A 37 11.87 -1.92 3.99
C PHE A 37 12.35 -0.49 4.22
N HIS A 38 11.72 0.26 5.12
CA HIS A 38 12.21 1.58 5.50
C HIS A 38 13.54 1.51 6.25
N THR A 39 14.39 2.52 6.05
CA THR A 39 15.62 2.68 6.83
C THR A 39 15.29 2.96 8.30
N VAL A 40 16.25 2.70 9.18
CA VAL A 40 16.12 3.04 10.62
C VAL A 40 15.84 4.53 10.78
N THR A 41 16.54 5.38 10.03
CA THR A 41 16.34 6.83 10.05
C THR A 41 14.90 7.22 9.70
N ASN A 42 14.33 6.60 8.65
CA ASN A 42 12.95 6.86 8.25
C ASN A 42 11.95 6.42 9.33
N LYS A 43 12.18 5.25 9.94
CA LYS A 43 11.33 4.76 11.02
C LYS A 43 11.33 5.69 12.23
N GLU A 44 12.52 6.15 12.64
CA GLU A 44 12.68 7.10 13.74
C GLU A 44 11.97 8.42 13.45
N LYS A 45 12.09 8.92 12.23
CA LYS A 45 11.45 10.17 11.81
C LYS A 45 9.92 10.07 11.87
N MET A 46 9.36 8.97 11.38
CA MET A 46 7.91 8.72 11.44
C MET A 46 7.42 8.57 12.88
N GLU A 47 8.15 7.84 13.72
CA GLU A 47 7.81 7.68 15.16
C GLU A 47 7.82 9.02 15.90
N ALA A 48 8.70 9.94 15.50
CA ALA A 48 8.77 11.29 16.06
C ALA A 48 7.66 12.23 15.55
N GLY A 49 6.81 11.77 14.64
CA GLY A 49 5.67 12.53 14.13
C GLY A 49 5.99 13.41 12.92
N PHE A 50 7.13 13.20 12.27
CA PHE A 50 7.51 13.97 11.09
C PHE A 50 7.18 13.21 9.80
N PRO A 51 6.61 13.89 8.77
CA PRO A 51 6.42 13.27 7.47
C PRO A 51 7.77 13.06 6.77
N LEU A 52 7.85 12.02 5.94
CA LEU A 52 9.02 11.77 5.12
C LEU A 52 9.02 12.69 3.89
N THR A 53 10.20 13.17 3.53
CA THR A 53 10.42 13.89 2.27
C THR A 53 10.58 12.92 1.10
N ASP A 54 10.58 13.44 -0.13
CA ASP A 54 10.84 12.63 -1.31
C ASP A 54 12.25 12.02 -1.27
N ASP A 55 13.23 12.76 -0.79
CA ASP A 55 14.59 12.26 -0.63
C ASP A 55 14.66 11.13 0.41
N ASP A 56 13.93 11.25 1.51
CA ASP A 56 13.84 10.20 2.52
C ASP A 56 13.30 8.89 1.94
N ARG A 57 12.41 8.98 0.96
CA ARG A 57 11.73 7.82 0.34
C ARG A 57 12.51 7.20 -0.80
N ALA A 58 13.48 7.90 -1.40
CA ALA A 58 14.11 7.45 -2.65
C ALA A 58 14.69 6.05 -2.56
N GLU A 59 15.51 5.75 -1.56
CA GLU A 59 16.11 4.43 -1.38
C GLU A 59 15.06 3.36 -1.05
N TRP A 60 14.08 3.71 -0.23
CA TRP A 60 12.97 2.82 0.12
C TRP A 60 12.17 2.39 -1.10
N LEU A 61 11.80 3.33 -1.98
CA LEU A 61 11.06 3.03 -3.22
C LEU A 61 11.86 2.10 -4.14
N LEU A 62 13.17 2.33 -4.27
CA LEU A 62 14.03 1.44 -5.04
C LEU A 62 14.08 0.03 -4.46
N SER A 63 14.16 -0.10 -3.14
CA SER A 63 14.14 -1.40 -2.46
C SER A 63 12.86 -2.18 -2.73
N ILE A 64 11.71 -1.50 -2.71
CA ILE A 64 10.42 -2.12 -3.02
C ILE A 64 10.34 -2.53 -4.49
N ASN A 65 10.80 -1.68 -5.39
CA ASN A 65 10.85 -2.00 -6.82
C ASN A 65 11.71 -3.25 -7.10
N GLU A 66 12.87 -3.34 -6.46
CA GLU A 66 13.74 -4.52 -6.58
C GLU A 66 13.08 -5.78 -6.02
N LEU A 67 12.35 -5.67 -4.91
CA LEU A 67 11.55 -6.78 -4.38
C LEU A 67 10.53 -7.26 -5.42
N ALA A 68 9.77 -6.35 -6.00
CA ALA A 68 8.76 -6.69 -7.02
C ALA A 68 9.41 -7.37 -8.25
N LYS A 69 10.54 -6.86 -8.71
CA LYS A 69 11.29 -7.46 -9.82
C LYS A 69 11.78 -8.89 -9.53
N ARG A 70 12.21 -9.15 -8.29
CA ARG A 70 12.58 -10.52 -7.90
C ARG A 70 11.36 -11.43 -7.89
N GLN A 71 10.27 -10.95 -7.31
CA GLN A 71 9.05 -11.75 -7.15
C GLN A 71 8.32 -12.02 -8.47
N MET A 72 8.39 -11.13 -9.45
CA MET A 72 7.77 -11.37 -10.76
C MET A 72 8.41 -12.55 -11.50
N LYS A 73 9.61 -12.95 -11.11
CA LYS A 73 10.31 -14.12 -11.68
C LYS A 73 9.93 -15.43 -10.97
N SER A 74 9.09 -15.37 -9.97
CA SER A 74 8.67 -16.51 -9.15
C SER A 74 7.14 -16.58 -9.09
N LYS A 75 6.57 -16.28 -7.93
CA LYS A 75 5.11 -16.38 -7.69
C LYS A 75 4.37 -15.04 -7.84
N GLY A 76 5.08 -13.95 -8.05
CA GLY A 76 4.52 -12.62 -7.94
C GLY A 76 4.51 -12.12 -6.51
N ALA A 77 3.86 -11.00 -6.26
CA ALA A 77 3.79 -10.41 -4.92
C ALA A 77 2.55 -9.53 -4.75
N ILE A 78 2.06 -9.51 -3.52
CA ILE A 78 1.11 -8.50 -3.03
C ILE A 78 1.88 -7.63 -2.07
N ILE A 79 1.98 -6.35 -2.36
CA ILE A 79 2.80 -5.40 -1.60
C ILE A 79 1.91 -4.28 -1.06
N ALA A 80 1.82 -4.17 0.27
CA ALA A 80 1.16 -3.03 0.92
C ALA A 80 2.14 -1.85 0.95
N CYS A 81 1.78 -0.77 0.27
CA CYS A 81 2.62 0.41 0.16
C CYS A 81 1.74 1.64 0.01
N SER A 82 2.00 2.70 0.79
CA SER A 82 1.19 3.93 0.72
C SER A 82 1.13 4.50 -0.69
N ALA A 83 2.26 4.60 -1.39
CA ALA A 83 2.38 5.01 -2.80
C ALA A 83 1.56 6.27 -3.15
N LEU A 84 1.64 7.30 -2.31
CA LEU A 84 0.73 8.45 -2.33
C LEU A 84 0.86 9.34 -3.57
N LYS A 85 2.04 9.41 -4.18
CA LYS A 85 2.29 10.24 -5.36
C LYS A 85 2.52 9.43 -6.61
N GLU A 86 2.10 9.97 -7.74
CA GLU A 86 2.30 9.34 -9.05
C GLU A 86 3.77 9.04 -9.32
N LYS A 87 4.66 9.94 -8.96
CA LYS A 87 6.10 9.71 -9.14
C LYS A 87 6.64 8.54 -8.31
N TYR A 88 6.03 8.23 -7.16
CA TYR A 88 6.37 7.04 -6.37
C TYR A 88 5.92 5.79 -7.11
N ARG A 89 4.71 5.81 -7.66
CA ARG A 89 4.16 4.70 -8.44
C ARG A 89 4.96 4.42 -9.71
N THR A 90 5.48 5.46 -10.33
CA THR A 90 6.37 5.33 -11.50
C THR A 90 7.63 4.55 -11.14
N VAL A 91 8.28 4.88 -10.02
CA VAL A 91 9.45 4.13 -9.52
C VAL A 91 9.08 2.68 -9.21
N LEU A 92 7.96 2.48 -8.51
CA LEU A 92 7.52 1.16 -8.06
C LEU A 92 7.15 0.22 -9.22
N SER A 93 6.69 0.76 -10.33
CA SER A 93 6.29 -0.03 -11.51
C SER A 93 7.41 -0.20 -12.53
N HIS A 94 8.53 0.51 -12.39
CA HIS A 94 9.61 0.47 -13.36
C HIS A 94 10.19 -0.95 -13.54
N GLY A 95 10.26 -1.41 -14.79
CA GLY A 95 10.85 -2.72 -15.11
C GLY A 95 9.99 -3.93 -14.75
N ILE A 96 8.73 -3.73 -14.34
CA ILE A 96 7.80 -4.82 -14.12
C ILE A 96 7.19 -5.23 -15.46
N THR A 97 7.38 -6.49 -15.85
CA THR A 97 6.98 -7.02 -17.16
C THR A 97 5.82 -8.03 -17.09
N VAL A 98 5.32 -8.28 -15.88
CA VAL A 98 4.12 -9.10 -15.64
C VAL A 98 2.92 -8.20 -15.37
N PRO A 99 1.68 -8.72 -15.38
CA PRO A 99 0.52 -7.91 -15.03
C PRO A 99 0.70 -7.23 -13.67
N LEU A 100 0.42 -5.93 -13.62
CA LEU A 100 0.55 -5.11 -12.42
C LEU A 100 -0.77 -4.41 -12.15
N PHE A 101 -1.27 -4.54 -10.93
CA PHE A 101 -2.51 -3.92 -10.49
C PHE A 101 -2.27 -2.99 -9.31
N TRP A 102 -2.87 -1.82 -9.37
CA TRP A 102 -2.93 -0.88 -8.26
C TRP A 102 -4.31 -0.97 -7.63
N ILE A 103 -4.35 -1.37 -6.36
CA ILE A 103 -5.58 -1.42 -5.57
C ILE A 103 -5.56 -0.22 -4.63
N PHE A 104 -6.45 0.74 -4.87
CA PHE A 104 -6.56 1.93 -4.04
C PHE A 104 -7.67 1.75 -3.01
N LEU A 105 -7.28 1.69 -1.73
CA LEU A 105 -8.20 1.62 -0.61
C LEU A 105 -8.69 3.02 -0.27
N GLN A 106 -9.91 3.34 -0.70
CA GLN A 106 -10.47 4.67 -0.61
C GLN A 106 -11.37 4.83 0.62
N GLY A 107 -11.09 5.83 1.45
CA GLY A 107 -11.90 6.20 2.59
C GLY A 107 -11.70 7.67 2.90
N ASN A 108 -12.71 8.31 3.53
CA ASN A 108 -12.59 9.70 3.92
C ASN A 108 -11.76 9.85 5.21
N TYR A 109 -11.34 11.08 5.50
CA TYR A 109 -10.52 11.41 6.67
C TYR A 109 -11.16 10.96 7.98
N GLU A 110 -12.46 11.24 8.17
CA GLU A 110 -13.16 10.92 9.41
C GLU A 110 -13.21 9.42 9.69
N LEU A 111 -13.49 8.62 8.68
CA LEU A 111 -13.53 7.16 8.81
C LEU A 111 -12.16 6.60 9.20
N ILE A 112 -11.11 7.06 8.51
CA ILE A 112 -9.75 6.58 8.75
C ILE A 112 -9.26 7.05 10.12
N LYS A 113 -9.50 8.31 10.49
CA LYS A 113 -9.16 8.85 11.80
C LYS A 113 -9.83 8.05 12.90
N LYS A 114 -11.11 7.73 12.77
CA LYS A 114 -11.88 6.92 13.72
C LYS A 114 -11.25 5.53 13.89
N ARG A 115 -10.84 4.90 12.81
CA ARG A 115 -10.17 3.59 12.84
C ARG A 115 -8.82 3.65 13.52
N MET A 116 -8.06 4.70 13.27
CA MET A 116 -6.75 4.90 13.90
C MET A 116 -6.86 5.19 15.39
N ASP A 117 -7.83 6.00 15.80
CA ASP A 117 -8.09 6.31 17.22
C ASP A 117 -8.51 5.06 18.01
N ALA A 118 -9.14 4.09 17.36
CA ALA A 118 -9.55 2.83 17.99
C ALA A 118 -8.39 1.82 18.15
N ARG A 119 -7.23 2.05 17.51
CA ARG A 119 -6.06 1.18 17.66
C ARG A 119 -5.31 1.50 18.93
N THR A 120 -4.89 0.46 19.65
CA THR A 120 -4.10 0.60 20.88
C THR A 120 -2.60 0.37 20.65
N ASP A 121 -2.23 -0.27 19.56
CA ASP A 121 -0.87 -0.70 19.22
C ASP A 121 -0.17 0.22 18.21
N HIS A 122 -0.92 1.04 17.50
CA HIS A 122 -0.40 2.02 16.55
C HIS A 122 -0.99 3.39 16.81
N TYR A 123 -0.13 4.33 17.16
CA TYR A 123 -0.51 5.73 17.27
C TYR A 123 0.12 6.50 16.12
N MET A 124 -0.71 7.23 15.38
CA MET A 124 -0.24 8.20 14.41
C MET A 124 -0.74 9.59 14.82
N PRO A 125 0.14 10.59 14.98
CA PRO A 125 -0.30 11.96 15.24
C PRO A 125 -1.26 12.44 14.14
N PRO A 126 -2.35 13.17 14.50
CA PRO A 126 -3.31 13.68 13.50
C PRO A 126 -2.65 14.50 12.39
N ALA A 127 -1.57 15.21 12.70
CA ALA A 127 -0.83 15.99 11.69
C ALA A 127 -0.24 15.12 10.59
N LEU A 128 0.23 13.90 10.90
CA LEU A 128 0.74 12.96 9.90
C LEU A 128 -0.36 12.45 8.99
N LEU A 129 -1.52 12.13 9.53
CA LEU A 129 -2.66 11.68 8.73
C LEU A 129 -3.13 12.79 7.78
N THR A 130 -3.24 14.02 8.28
CA THR A 130 -3.58 15.19 7.47
C THR A 130 -2.56 15.37 6.34
N SER A 131 -1.27 15.27 6.65
CA SER A 131 -0.19 15.35 5.66
C SER A 131 -0.31 14.28 4.58
N GLN A 132 -0.69 13.06 4.94
CA GLN A 132 -0.88 11.99 3.97
C GLN A 132 -2.05 12.27 3.02
N PHE A 133 -3.17 12.77 3.52
CA PHE A 133 -4.31 13.17 2.67
C PHE A 133 -3.96 14.31 1.74
N GLU A 134 -3.19 15.30 2.22
CA GLU A 134 -2.71 16.41 1.38
C GLU A 134 -1.73 15.95 0.31
N THR A 135 -0.91 14.95 0.62
CA THR A 135 0.10 14.40 -0.30
C THR A 135 -0.52 13.47 -1.34
N LEU A 136 -1.64 12.83 -1.01
CA LEU A 136 -2.27 11.82 -1.86
C LEU A 136 -2.66 12.40 -3.22
N GLU A 137 -2.10 11.82 -4.26
CA GLU A 137 -2.52 12.01 -5.66
C GLU A 137 -3.35 10.79 -6.03
N ILE A 138 -4.65 11.00 -6.23
CA ILE A 138 -5.58 9.90 -6.51
C ILE A 138 -5.20 9.22 -7.83
N PRO A 139 -4.96 7.90 -7.83
CA PRO A 139 -4.57 7.21 -9.06
C PRO A 139 -5.73 7.16 -10.05
N GLN A 140 -5.43 7.40 -11.33
CA GLN A 140 -6.44 7.38 -12.40
C GLN A 140 -6.66 5.97 -12.95
N GLN A 141 -5.60 5.16 -13.02
CA GLN A 141 -5.66 3.78 -13.52
C GLN A 141 -5.45 2.81 -12.37
N SER A 142 -6.51 2.62 -11.59
CA SER A 142 -6.47 1.71 -10.43
C SER A 142 -7.83 1.07 -10.22
N ILE A 143 -7.83 0.01 -9.45
CA ILE A 143 -9.04 -0.56 -8.89
C ILE A 143 -9.27 0.15 -7.56
N SER A 144 -10.24 1.06 -7.52
CA SER A 144 -10.62 1.78 -6.31
C SER A 144 -11.70 1.00 -5.57
N VAL A 145 -11.48 0.74 -4.29
CA VAL A 145 -12.45 0.03 -3.44
C VAL A 145 -12.79 0.86 -2.21
N ASP A 146 -14.07 0.90 -1.87
CA ASP A 146 -14.57 1.62 -0.70
C ASP A 146 -14.31 0.79 0.55
N ILE A 147 -13.54 1.34 1.49
CA ILE A 147 -13.16 0.66 2.73
C ILE A 147 -14.23 0.67 3.81
N SER A 148 -15.40 1.29 3.58
CA SER A 148 -16.54 1.18 4.50
C SER A 148 -17.14 -0.23 4.51
N GLN A 149 -16.87 -1.03 3.48
CA GLN A 149 -17.29 -2.42 3.37
C GLN A 149 -16.45 -3.33 4.29
N SER A 150 -16.95 -4.57 4.53
CA SER A 150 -16.17 -5.56 5.27
C SER A 150 -14.90 -5.96 4.49
N PRO A 151 -13.82 -6.34 5.20
CA PRO A 151 -12.61 -6.80 4.53
C PRO A 151 -12.83 -7.95 3.56
N ASP A 152 -13.71 -8.88 3.88
CA ASP A 152 -14.01 -10.02 2.99
C ASP A 152 -14.67 -9.57 1.69
N LYS A 153 -15.61 -8.62 1.76
CA LYS A 153 -16.23 -8.05 0.56
C LYS A 153 -15.24 -7.28 -0.30
N ILE A 154 -14.35 -6.53 0.33
CA ILE A 154 -13.27 -5.82 -0.37
C ILE A 154 -12.41 -6.80 -1.15
N VAL A 155 -11.98 -7.89 -0.53
CA VAL A 155 -11.14 -8.91 -1.17
C VAL A 155 -11.88 -9.59 -2.32
N GLU A 156 -13.15 -9.93 -2.15
CA GLU A 156 -13.98 -10.50 -3.22
C GLU A 156 -14.09 -9.56 -4.42
N GLU A 157 -14.32 -8.28 -4.16
CA GLU A 157 -14.39 -7.26 -5.21
C GLU A 157 -13.06 -7.14 -5.96
N ILE A 158 -11.94 -7.11 -5.25
CA ILE A 158 -10.61 -7.07 -5.87
C ILE A 158 -10.39 -8.29 -6.78
N ILE A 159 -10.65 -9.48 -6.28
CA ILE A 159 -10.47 -10.73 -7.05
C ILE A 159 -11.32 -10.70 -8.33
N SER A 160 -12.58 -10.28 -8.21
CA SER A 160 -13.47 -10.16 -9.36
C SER A 160 -12.93 -9.17 -10.40
N GLN A 161 -12.44 -8.01 -9.96
CA GLN A 161 -11.96 -6.97 -10.88
C GLN A 161 -10.63 -7.31 -11.55
N ILE A 162 -9.75 -8.06 -10.91
CA ILE A 162 -8.51 -8.52 -11.53
C ILE A 162 -8.72 -9.77 -12.41
N GLY A 163 -9.89 -10.37 -12.38
CA GLY A 163 -10.25 -11.48 -13.27
C GLY A 163 -9.74 -12.86 -12.81
N LEU A 164 -9.60 -13.07 -11.52
CA LEU A 164 -9.18 -14.37 -10.96
C LEU A 164 -10.35 -15.18 -10.39
#